data_6994e03650d985c3f95d69cf9ce9e50c
#
_entry.id   6994e03650d985c3f95d69cf9ce9e50c
#
_cell.length_a   1.000
_cell.length_b   1.000
_cell.length_c   1.000
_cell.angle_alpha   90.00
_cell.angle_beta   90.00
_cell.angle_gamma   90.00
#
_symmetry.space_group_name_H-M   'P 1'
#
loop_
_entity.id
_entity.type
_entity.pdbx_description
1 polymer ?
#
loop_
_entity_poly.entity_id
_entity_poly.type
_entity_poly.pdbx_seq_one_letter_code
_entity_poly.pdbx_strand_id
1 'polypeptide(L)'
;MSKKMLSAFHDFITEKKPSEEKLLEKIKELAYEGNPADRTITTRYSAMKKHVREIHPEYSDEFVKKIAPPRSLTMKVISKNQEQRNKKKLVEFGMPEVNKLFSWRNDESPFKRMAFLQFVSGRRVNEVFDNELGGLPRKNTKAVKMKLSKKNGDDKDKFFTFELIDDANISNKEFKKELNATRKALAGVEMTSFTQRLNKMLKRELRTDISSHDLRSMYGVYRFNKENPDKQNLTGYIANILNHGETSDSGVAYSNFSLKE
;
A
#
# COMPACT_ATOMS: atom_id res chain seq x y z
N MET A 1 -5.63 15.81 -5.31
CA MET A 1 -6.19 16.88 -6.17
C MET A 1 -7.69 16.62 -6.28
N SER A 2 -8.54 17.66 -6.22
CA SER A 2 -9.99 17.48 -6.41
C SER A 2 -10.31 17.09 -7.84
N LYS A 3 -11.43 16.37 -8.08
CA LYS A 3 -11.87 16.04 -9.45
C LYS A 3 -12.04 17.30 -10.31
N LYS A 4 -12.62 18.37 -9.73
CA LYS A 4 -12.79 19.67 -10.41
C LYS A 4 -11.46 20.28 -10.87
N MET A 5 -10.45 20.28 -10.00
CA MET A 5 -9.12 20.81 -10.33
C MET A 5 -8.41 19.98 -11.40
N LEU A 6 -8.54 18.65 -11.35
CA LEU A 6 -7.97 17.78 -12.38
C LEU A 6 -8.65 17.98 -13.72
N SER A 7 -9.98 18.15 -13.75
CA SER A 7 -10.73 18.47 -14.96
C SER A 7 -10.27 19.81 -15.57
N ALA A 8 -10.22 20.86 -14.78
CA ALA A 8 -9.76 22.17 -15.25
C ALA A 8 -8.32 22.15 -15.78
N PHE A 9 -7.45 21.35 -15.16
CA PHE A 9 -6.09 21.13 -15.66
C PHE A 9 -6.08 20.31 -16.96
N HIS A 10 -6.93 19.29 -17.05
CA HIS A 10 -7.09 18.49 -18.25
C HIS A 10 -7.52 19.36 -19.44
N ASP A 11 -8.57 20.17 -19.26
CA ASP A 11 -9.09 21.07 -20.30
C ASP A 11 -8.00 22.04 -20.78
N PHE A 12 -7.24 22.63 -19.84
CA PHE A 12 -6.13 23.53 -20.17
C PHE A 12 -5.05 22.88 -21.04
N ILE A 13 -4.70 21.61 -20.80
CA ILE A 13 -3.64 20.94 -21.55
C ILE A 13 -4.13 20.28 -22.85
N THR A 14 -5.43 20.03 -23.00
CA THR A 14 -6.01 19.36 -24.19
C THR A 14 -6.48 20.33 -25.27
N GLU A 15 -6.96 21.54 -24.92
CA GLU A 15 -7.44 22.52 -25.92
C GLU A 15 -6.33 22.97 -26.90
N LYS A 16 -5.15 23.27 -26.38
CA LYS A 16 -3.93 23.53 -27.14
C LYS A 16 -2.73 23.06 -26.34
N LYS A 17 -1.76 22.42 -27.00
CA LYS A 17 -0.47 22.15 -26.36
C LYS A 17 0.13 23.48 -25.85
N PRO A 18 0.20 23.70 -24.53
CA PRO A 18 0.76 24.93 -23.99
C PRO A 18 2.28 24.96 -24.16
N SER A 19 2.88 26.16 -24.24
CA SER A 19 4.33 26.27 -24.10
C SER A 19 4.78 25.76 -22.74
N GLU A 20 6.04 25.30 -22.66
CA GLU A 20 6.63 24.80 -21.41
C GLU A 20 6.47 25.80 -20.26
N GLU A 21 6.68 27.07 -20.52
CA GLU A 21 6.58 28.16 -19.55
C GLU A 21 5.15 28.32 -19.01
N LYS A 22 4.16 28.43 -19.93
CA LYS A 22 2.74 28.53 -19.55
C LYS A 22 2.26 27.31 -18.77
N LEU A 23 2.77 26.13 -19.12
CA LEU A 23 2.42 24.91 -18.41
C LEU A 23 2.98 24.91 -16.98
N LEU A 24 4.22 25.35 -16.78
CA LEU A 24 4.83 25.46 -15.43
C LEU A 24 4.11 26.50 -14.56
N GLU A 25 3.73 27.64 -15.14
CA GLU A 25 2.94 28.66 -14.44
C GLU A 25 1.58 28.10 -14.00
N LYS A 26 0.85 27.46 -14.91
CA LYS A 26 -0.46 26.86 -14.58
C LYS A 26 -0.38 25.77 -13.53
N ILE A 27 0.63 24.94 -13.60
CA ILE A 27 0.90 23.91 -12.56
C ILE A 27 1.16 24.58 -11.22
N LYS A 28 1.95 25.63 -11.17
CA LYS A 28 2.24 26.37 -9.94
C LYS A 28 0.98 27.01 -9.37
N GLU A 29 0.20 27.73 -10.19
CA GLU A 29 -1.09 28.30 -9.80
C GLU A 29 -1.99 27.27 -9.11
N LEU A 30 -2.27 26.14 -9.80
CA LEU A 30 -3.15 25.11 -9.31
C LEU A 30 -2.57 24.35 -8.08
N ALA A 31 -1.25 24.20 -8.01
CA ALA A 31 -0.63 23.53 -6.89
C ALA A 31 -0.84 24.30 -5.59
N TYR A 32 -0.85 25.64 -5.65
CA TYR A 32 -0.99 26.54 -4.48
C TYR A 32 -2.43 27.05 -4.29
N GLU A 33 -3.35 26.75 -5.17
CA GLU A 33 -4.75 27.19 -5.08
C GLU A 33 -5.37 26.79 -3.73
N GLY A 34 -5.96 27.78 -3.03
CA GLY A 34 -6.60 27.58 -1.73
C GLY A 34 -5.62 27.41 -0.56
N ASN A 35 -4.37 27.84 -0.71
CA ASN A 35 -3.34 27.78 0.33
C ASN A 35 -3.25 26.41 1.06
N PRO A 36 -3.02 25.31 0.32
CA PRO A 36 -3.03 23.98 0.89
C PRO A 36 -1.78 23.69 1.73
N ALA A 37 -1.84 22.65 2.57
CA ALA A 37 -0.67 22.15 3.30
C ALA A 37 0.45 21.71 2.35
N ASP A 38 1.70 21.85 2.79
CA ASP A 38 2.93 21.51 2.03
C ASP A 38 2.86 20.13 1.32
N ARG A 39 2.35 19.10 2.02
CA ARG A 39 2.18 17.75 1.46
C ARG A 39 1.14 17.72 0.34
N THR A 40 0.10 18.52 0.42
CA THR A 40 -0.91 18.61 -0.64
C THR A 40 -0.33 19.24 -1.89
N ILE A 41 0.51 20.28 -1.74
CA ILE A 41 1.22 20.92 -2.85
C ILE A 41 2.09 19.87 -3.58
N THR A 42 2.94 19.15 -2.86
CA THR A 42 3.80 18.13 -3.48
C THR A 42 3.00 17.01 -4.18
N THR A 43 1.86 16.62 -3.62
CA THR A 43 0.97 15.62 -4.23
C THR A 43 0.32 16.16 -5.50
N ARG A 44 -0.08 17.44 -5.54
CA ARG A 44 -0.65 18.08 -6.73
C ARG A 44 0.37 18.16 -7.87
N TYR A 45 1.61 18.55 -7.58
CA TYR A 45 2.70 18.52 -8.58
C TYR A 45 2.88 17.13 -9.18
N SER A 46 2.92 16.11 -8.34
CA SER A 46 3.09 14.72 -8.80
C SER A 46 1.93 14.25 -9.68
N ALA A 47 0.69 14.61 -9.32
CA ALA A 47 -0.50 14.24 -10.10
C ALA A 47 -0.52 14.95 -11.46
N MET A 48 -0.25 16.27 -11.50
CA MET A 48 -0.20 17.03 -12.74
C MET A 48 0.94 16.59 -13.65
N LYS A 49 2.12 16.30 -13.08
CA LYS A 49 3.26 15.74 -13.82
C LYS A 49 2.92 14.42 -14.51
N LYS A 50 2.24 13.52 -13.78
CA LYS A 50 1.77 12.24 -14.34
C LYS A 50 0.80 12.50 -15.50
N HIS A 51 -0.15 13.40 -15.30
CA HIS A 51 -1.15 13.73 -16.31
C HIS A 51 -0.57 14.35 -17.56
N VAL A 52 0.44 15.24 -17.41
CA VAL A 52 1.19 15.79 -18.57
C VAL A 52 1.86 14.69 -19.38
N ARG A 53 2.48 13.69 -18.73
CA ARG A 53 3.09 12.57 -19.44
C ARG A 53 2.09 11.70 -20.20
N GLU A 54 0.87 11.58 -19.67
CA GLU A 54 -0.20 10.78 -20.28
C GLU A 54 -0.79 11.48 -21.52
N ILE A 55 -0.98 12.80 -21.47
CA ILE A 55 -1.62 13.56 -22.54
C ILE A 55 -0.61 14.04 -23.59
N HIS A 56 0.58 14.43 -23.17
CA HIS A 56 1.64 14.99 -23.99
C HIS A 56 2.95 14.23 -23.84
N PRO A 57 3.02 12.98 -24.34
CA PRO A 57 4.25 12.18 -24.29
C PRO A 57 5.40 12.79 -25.10
N GLU A 58 5.12 13.76 -25.99
CA GLU A 58 6.10 14.46 -26.81
C GLU A 58 6.91 15.54 -26.05
N TYR A 59 6.55 15.91 -24.81
CA TYR A 59 7.43 16.73 -23.98
C TYR A 59 8.67 15.94 -23.59
N SER A 60 9.84 16.58 -23.67
CA SER A 60 11.10 15.95 -23.30
C SER A 60 11.11 15.52 -21.83
N ASP A 61 11.78 14.41 -21.53
CA ASP A 61 11.98 13.96 -20.15
C ASP A 61 12.66 15.02 -19.29
N GLU A 62 13.54 15.83 -19.89
CA GLU A 62 14.22 16.94 -19.22
C GLU A 62 13.23 18.02 -18.80
N PHE A 63 12.31 18.39 -19.67
CA PHE A 63 11.24 19.33 -19.32
C PHE A 63 10.33 18.75 -18.25
N VAL A 64 9.86 17.52 -18.41
CA VAL A 64 8.97 16.87 -17.44
C VAL A 64 9.63 16.75 -16.04
N LYS A 65 10.96 16.64 -15.96
CA LYS A 65 11.68 16.69 -14.68
C LYS A 65 11.56 18.06 -14.00
N LYS A 66 11.45 19.17 -14.75
CA LYS A 66 11.25 20.52 -14.19
C LYS A 66 9.89 20.68 -13.50
N ILE A 67 8.89 19.85 -13.85
CA ILE A 67 7.61 19.79 -13.15
C ILE A 67 7.82 19.16 -11.77
N ALA A 68 8.29 19.98 -10.84
CA ALA A 68 8.58 19.57 -9.46
C ALA A 68 8.29 20.72 -8.50
N PRO A 69 7.88 20.42 -7.25
CA PRO A 69 7.76 21.43 -6.22
C PRO A 69 9.15 21.98 -5.85
N PRO A 70 9.23 23.21 -5.30
CA PRO A 70 10.49 23.74 -4.80
C PRO A 70 11.21 22.76 -3.87
N ARG A 71 12.54 22.66 -4.02
CA ARG A 71 13.36 21.73 -3.21
C ARG A 71 13.20 21.95 -1.70
N SER A 72 13.12 23.22 -1.26
CA SER A 72 12.89 23.60 0.13
C SER A 72 11.58 23.01 0.68
N LEU A 73 10.51 23.07 -0.11
CA LEU A 73 9.21 22.50 0.24
C LEU A 73 9.29 20.98 0.34
N THR A 74 9.95 20.33 -0.62
CA THR A 74 10.15 18.88 -0.62
C THR A 74 10.91 18.44 0.63
N MET A 75 12.01 19.12 0.96
CA MET A 75 12.81 18.81 2.16
C MET A 75 12.01 19.00 3.44
N LYS A 76 11.22 20.07 3.54
CA LYS A 76 10.33 20.32 4.68
C LYS A 76 9.28 19.22 4.86
N VAL A 77 8.70 18.71 3.78
CA VAL A 77 7.76 17.57 3.83
C VAL A 77 8.46 16.29 4.25
N ILE A 78 9.66 16.02 3.75
CA ILE A 78 10.48 14.84 4.14
C ILE A 78 10.81 14.91 5.64
N SER A 79 11.33 16.04 6.11
CA SER A 79 11.68 16.24 7.53
C SER A 79 10.47 16.01 8.45
N LYS A 80 9.33 16.65 8.15
CA LYS A 80 8.09 16.42 8.91
C LYS A 80 7.64 14.96 8.92
N ASN A 81 7.77 14.27 7.79
CA ASN A 81 7.43 12.84 7.72
C ASN A 81 8.38 11.98 8.58
N GLN A 82 9.69 12.30 8.61
CA GLN A 82 10.66 11.63 9.47
C GLN A 82 10.36 11.87 10.94
N GLU A 83 10.09 13.14 11.34
CA GLU A 83 9.68 13.46 12.71
C GLU A 83 8.42 12.69 13.14
N GLN A 84 7.42 12.61 12.26
CA GLN A 84 6.20 11.85 12.53
C GLN A 84 6.47 10.34 12.65
N ARG A 85 7.39 9.79 11.85
CA ARG A 85 7.81 8.39 11.96
C ARG A 85 8.52 8.13 13.29
N ASN A 86 9.43 9.02 13.69
CA ASN A 86 10.17 8.91 14.94
C ASN A 86 9.27 9.06 16.19
N LYS A 87 8.14 9.77 16.06
CA LYS A 87 7.13 9.95 17.13
C LYS A 87 6.09 8.82 17.16
N LYS A 88 6.08 7.90 16.19
CA LYS A 88 5.17 6.76 16.23
C LYS A 88 5.48 5.90 17.44
N LYS A 89 4.47 5.71 18.29
CA LYS A 89 4.56 4.78 19.42
C LYS A 89 4.73 3.36 18.91
N LEU A 90 5.49 2.58 19.64
CA LEU A 90 5.56 1.13 19.44
C LEU A 90 4.16 0.54 19.54
N VAL A 91 3.75 -0.20 18.51
CA VAL A 91 2.49 -0.95 18.51
C VAL A 91 2.83 -2.38 18.91
N GLU A 92 2.56 -2.68 20.17
CA GLU A 92 2.69 -4.05 20.67
C GLU A 92 1.40 -4.80 20.40
N PHE A 93 1.49 -6.01 19.91
CA PHE A 93 0.36 -6.93 19.76
C PHE A 93 0.75 -8.30 20.29
N GLY A 94 -0.22 -9.13 20.65
CA GLY A 94 0.04 -10.44 21.25
C GLY A 94 -0.79 -11.54 20.60
N MET A 95 -0.68 -12.74 21.16
CA MET A 95 -1.46 -13.89 20.72
C MET A 95 -2.98 -13.68 20.79
N PRO A 96 -3.56 -12.89 21.70
CA PRO A 96 -4.99 -12.60 21.68
C PRO A 96 -5.45 -11.96 20.37
N GLU A 97 -4.72 -10.96 19.84
CA GLU A 97 -5.05 -10.31 18.57
C GLU A 97 -4.83 -11.26 17.38
N VAL A 98 -3.75 -12.05 17.41
CA VAL A 98 -3.45 -13.06 16.39
C VAL A 98 -4.53 -14.13 16.33
N ASN A 99 -4.91 -14.70 17.48
CA ASN A 99 -5.94 -15.73 17.57
C ASN A 99 -7.31 -15.18 17.11
N LYS A 100 -7.61 -13.93 17.44
CA LYS A 100 -8.81 -13.27 16.96
C LYS A 100 -8.81 -13.11 15.45
N LEU A 101 -7.68 -12.73 14.84
CA LEU A 101 -7.55 -12.68 13.39
C LEU A 101 -7.72 -14.07 12.76
N PHE A 102 -7.15 -15.11 13.34
CA PHE A 102 -7.33 -16.49 12.85
C PHE A 102 -8.78 -16.96 12.95
N SER A 103 -9.51 -16.60 14.00
CA SER A 103 -10.93 -16.97 14.16
C SER A 103 -11.83 -16.35 13.07
N TRP A 104 -11.38 -15.29 12.40
CA TRP A 104 -12.16 -14.63 11.33
C TRP A 104 -12.12 -15.36 9.97
N ARG A 105 -11.41 -16.48 9.88
CA ARG A 105 -11.34 -17.26 8.65
C ARG A 105 -12.74 -17.59 8.09
N ASN A 106 -13.62 -18.09 8.94
CA ASN A 106 -14.96 -18.55 8.57
C ASN A 106 -16.08 -17.60 9.07
N ASP A 107 -15.73 -16.35 9.40
CA ASP A 107 -16.73 -15.38 9.88
C ASP A 107 -17.71 -15.01 8.76
N GLU A 108 -18.96 -14.73 9.11
CA GLU A 108 -19.99 -14.33 8.14
C GLU A 108 -19.64 -13.00 7.45
N SER A 109 -18.97 -12.09 8.16
CA SER A 109 -18.54 -10.80 7.64
C SER A 109 -17.43 -10.91 6.60
N PRO A 110 -17.64 -10.48 5.35
CA PRO A 110 -16.59 -10.48 4.34
C PRO A 110 -15.44 -9.52 4.69
N PHE A 111 -15.66 -8.52 5.54
CA PHE A 111 -14.61 -7.62 6.03
C PHE A 111 -13.67 -8.33 6.99
N LYS A 112 -14.19 -9.16 7.89
CA LYS A 112 -13.37 -9.96 8.83
C LYS A 112 -12.58 -11.03 8.06
N ARG A 113 -13.22 -11.74 7.14
CA ARG A 113 -12.51 -12.70 6.26
C ARG A 113 -11.40 -12.03 5.47
N MET A 114 -11.63 -10.82 4.93
CA MET A 114 -10.59 -10.09 4.21
C MET A 114 -9.44 -9.66 5.12
N ALA A 115 -9.72 -9.25 6.37
CA ALA A 115 -8.68 -8.95 7.37
C ALA A 115 -7.84 -10.20 7.68
N PHE A 116 -8.46 -11.35 7.87
CA PHE A 116 -7.75 -12.64 8.02
C PHE A 116 -6.84 -12.92 6.80
N LEU A 117 -7.39 -12.88 5.59
CA LEU A 117 -6.64 -13.15 4.36
C LEU A 117 -5.49 -12.17 4.15
N GLN A 118 -5.68 -10.90 4.51
CA GLN A 118 -4.64 -9.89 4.47
C GLN A 118 -3.53 -10.19 5.50
N PHE A 119 -3.90 -10.53 6.72
CA PHE A 119 -2.95 -10.85 7.78
C PHE A 119 -2.12 -12.08 7.41
N VAL A 120 -2.74 -13.20 7.05
CA VAL A 120 -2.03 -14.46 6.78
C VAL A 120 -1.15 -14.42 5.54
N SER A 121 -1.36 -13.47 4.63
CA SER A 121 -0.58 -13.29 3.41
C SER A 121 0.43 -12.13 3.47
N GLY A 122 0.29 -11.24 4.43
CA GLY A 122 1.10 -10.02 4.53
C GLY A 122 0.95 -9.08 3.33
N ARG A 123 -0.11 -9.21 2.53
CA ARG A 123 -0.30 -8.37 1.34
C ARG A 123 -0.97 -7.05 1.69
N ARG A 124 -0.80 -6.04 0.82
CA ARG A 124 -1.50 -4.77 0.97
C ARG A 124 -3.00 -4.97 0.79
N VAL A 125 -3.80 -4.14 1.43
CA VAL A 125 -5.27 -4.23 1.34
C VAL A 125 -5.78 -4.20 -0.11
N ASN A 126 -5.22 -3.36 -0.97
CA ASN A 126 -5.58 -3.31 -2.37
C ASN A 126 -5.12 -4.56 -3.15
N GLU A 127 -4.01 -5.18 -2.76
CA GLU A 127 -3.54 -6.42 -3.39
C GLU A 127 -4.50 -7.58 -3.11
N VAL A 128 -4.90 -7.77 -1.85
CA VAL A 128 -5.88 -8.83 -1.53
C VAL A 128 -7.29 -8.50 -2.02
N PHE A 129 -7.63 -7.22 -2.17
CA PHE A 129 -8.95 -6.81 -2.64
C PHE A 129 -9.11 -7.05 -4.16
N ASP A 130 -8.12 -6.69 -4.99
CA ASP A 130 -8.33 -6.57 -6.43
C ASP A 130 -7.24 -7.22 -7.31
N ASN A 131 -6.03 -7.46 -6.80
CA ASN A 131 -4.95 -7.94 -7.65
C ASN A 131 -5.11 -9.39 -8.11
N GLU A 132 -4.61 -9.65 -9.31
CA GLU A 132 -4.65 -10.96 -9.94
C GLU A 132 -3.82 -12.01 -9.18
N LEU A 133 -4.41 -13.19 -8.99
CA LEU A 133 -3.73 -14.37 -8.46
C LEU A 133 -3.11 -15.19 -9.58
N GLY A 134 -1.84 -15.52 -9.44
CA GLY A 134 -1.14 -16.42 -10.35
C GLY A 134 -1.47 -17.91 -10.16
N GLY A 135 -0.79 -18.74 -10.94
CA GLY A 135 -0.85 -20.19 -10.77
C GLY A 135 -0.34 -20.63 -9.39
N LEU A 136 -0.94 -21.69 -8.83
CA LEU A 136 -0.53 -22.21 -7.53
C LEU A 136 0.79 -23.00 -7.67
N PRO A 137 1.78 -22.71 -6.80
CA PRO A 137 3.00 -23.53 -6.73
C PRO A 137 2.67 -24.98 -6.34
N ARG A 138 3.13 -25.94 -7.14
CA ARG A 138 2.84 -27.37 -6.89
C ARG A 138 3.62 -27.94 -5.70
N LYS A 139 4.87 -27.47 -5.51
CA LYS A 139 5.79 -28.01 -4.49
C LYS A 139 5.59 -27.41 -3.11
N ASN A 140 5.03 -26.21 -3.01
CA ASN A 140 4.79 -25.52 -1.73
C ASN A 140 3.31 -25.17 -1.60
N THR A 141 2.60 -25.91 -0.76
CA THR A 141 1.16 -25.71 -0.52
C THR A 141 0.83 -24.46 0.32
N LYS A 142 1.84 -23.84 0.90
CA LYS A 142 1.71 -22.58 1.67
C LYS A 142 2.11 -21.34 0.86
N ALA A 143 2.66 -21.52 -0.34
CA ALA A 143 3.04 -20.39 -1.18
C ALA A 143 1.93 -19.99 -2.15
N VAL A 144 1.75 -18.71 -2.35
CA VAL A 144 0.78 -18.09 -3.25
C VAL A 144 1.48 -17.11 -4.18
N LYS A 145 1.00 -16.96 -5.41
CA LYS A 145 1.49 -15.98 -6.39
C LYS A 145 0.45 -14.89 -6.60
N MET A 146 0.89 -13.63 -6.62
CA MET A 146 0.03 -12.46 -6.85
C MET A 146 0.81 -11.36 -7.55
N LYS A 147 0.14 -10.56 -8.39
CA LYS A 147 0.67 -9.30 -8.90
C LYS A 147 0.77 -8.27 -7.77
N LEU A 148 1.83 -7.45 -7.75
CA LEU A 148 2.03 -6.43 -6.73
C LEU A 148 1.69 -5.04 -7.26
N SER A 149 0.90 -4.27 -6.51
CA SER A 149 0.37 -2.96 -6.94
C SER A 149 1.42 -1.85 -7.09
N LYS A 150 2.60 -2.00 -6.49
CA LYS A 150 3.64 -0.96 -6.48
C LYS A 150 4.90 -1.35 -7.27
N LYS A 151 4.79 -2.27 -8.20
CA LYS A 151 5.89 -2.59 -9.11
C LYS A 151 5.74 -1.79 -10.39
N ASN A 152 6.85 -1.25 -10.89
CA ASN A 152 6.92 -0.42 -12.08
C ASN A 152 7.88 -1.06 -13.10
N GLY A 153 7.86 -0.58 -14.34
CA GLY A 153 8.70 -1.09 -15.40
C GLY A 153 8.42 -2.56 -15.70
N ASP A 154 9.46 -3.33 -15.94
CA ASP A 154 9.40 -4.75 -16.32
C ASP A 154 8.78 -5.66 -15.24
N ASP A 155 8.64 -5.19 -14.02
CA ASP A 155 8.04 -5.93 -12.91
C ASP A 155 6.53 -5.73 -12.76
N LYS A 156 5.94 -4.81 -13.53
CA LYS A 156 4.51 -4.44 -13.39
C LYS A 156 3.58 -5.63 -13.59
N ASP A 157 3.91 -6.52 -14.52
CA ASP A 157 3.07 -7.66 -14.89
C ASP A 157 3.55 -8.99 -14.32
N LYS A 158 4.63 -8.98 -13.53
CA LYS A 158 5.16 -10.19 -12.91
C LYS A 158 4.35 -10.63 -11.69
N PHE A 159 4.24 -11.93 -11.52
CA PHE A 159 3.70 -12.56 -10.31
C PHE A 159 4.81 -12.79 -9.30
N PHE A 160 4.61 -12.34 -8.10
CA PHE A 160 5.51 -12.55 -6.97
C PHE A 160 4.99 -13.65 -6.06
N THR A 161 5.88 -14.52 -5.62
CA THR A 161 5.57 -15.59 -4.67
C THR A 161 5.73 -15.05 -3.25
N PHE A 162 4.80 -15.40 -2.38
CA PHE A 162 4.86 -15.13 -0.95
C PHE A 162 4.28 -16.32 -0.18
N GLU A 163 4.67 -16.47 1.05
CA GLU A 163 4.24 -17.56 1.91
C GLU A 163 3.14 -17.12 2.87
N LEU A 164 2.22 -18.04 3.14
CA LEU A 164 1.18 -17.85 4.15
C LEU A 164 1.74 -18.19 5.53
N ILE A 165 1.18 -17.62 6.58
CA ILE A 165 1.49 -17.99 7.97
C ILE A 165 1.13 -19.47 8.18
N ASP A 166 2.10 -20.26 8.68
CA ASP A 166 1.92 -21.70 8.89
C ASP A 166 0.83 -22.03 9.92
N ASP A 167 0.80 -21.31 11.05
CA ASP A 167 -0.17 -21.48 12.12
C ASP A 167 -1.62 -21.18 11.71
N ALA A 168 -1.81 -20.48 10.58
CA ALA A 168 -3.15 -20.22 10.04
C ALA A 168 -3.84 -21.47 9.46
N ASN A 169 -3.11 -22.56 9.32
CA ASN A 169 -3.63 -23.84 8.83
C ASN A 169 -4.44 -23.71 7.53
N ILE A 170 -3.98 -22.88 6.60
CA ILE A 170 -4.61 -22.65 5.30
C ILE A 170 -3.63 -23.02 4.18
N SER A 171 -4.05 -23.89 3.26
CA SER A 171 -3.30 -24.18 2.06
C SER A 171 -3.48 -23.08 1.00
N ASN A 172 -2.56 -23.02 0.02
CA ASN A 172 -2.66 -22.07 -1.10
C ASN A 172 -3.96 -22.24 -1.91
N LYS A 173 -4.46 -23.48 -2.05
CA LYS A 173 -5.73 -23.78 -2.74
C LYS A 173 -6.92 -23.21 -1.96
N GLU A 174 -6.96 -23.41 -0.65
CA GLU A 174 -8.01 -22.87 0.22
C GLU A 174 -7.95 -21.36 0.26
N PHE A 175 -6.75 -20.75 0.43
CA PHE A 175 -6.56 -19.31 0.39
C PHE A 175 -7.13 -18.72 -0.90
N LYS A 176 -6.81 -19.29 -2.06
CA LYS A 176 -7.34 -18.83 -3.35
C LYS A 176 -8.86 -18.92 -3.40
N LYS A 177 -9.44 -20.03 -2.92
CA LYS A 177 -10.88 -20.26 -2.87
C LYS A 177 -11.56 -19.22 -1.96
N GLU A 178 -11.05 -19.04 -0.75
CA GLU A 178 -11.61 -18.12 0.24
C GLU A 178 -11.47 -16.65 -0.20
N LEU A 179 -10.34 -16.28 -0.81
CA LEU A 179 -10.14 -14.94 -1.34
C LEU A 179 -11.14 -14.62 -2.46
N ASN A 180 -11.33 -15.52 -3.41
CA ASN A 180 -12.29 -15.33 -4.49
C ASN A 180 -13.73 -15.26 -3.97
N ALA A 181 -14.11 -16.11 -3.01
CA ALA A 181 -15.42 -16.06 -2.37
C ALA A 181 -15.66 -14.74 -1.62
N THR A 182 -14.64 -14.26 -0.90
CA THR A 182 -14.70 -13.00 -0.16
C THR A 182 -14.79 -11.80 -1.10
N ARG A 183 -14.02 -11.79 -2.20
CA ARG A 183 -14.11 -10.77 -3.25
C ARG A 183 -15.50 -10.74 -3.89
N LYS A 184 -16.07 -11.90 -4.19
CA LYS A 184 -17.44 -11.99 -4.73
C LYS A 184 -18.48 -11.41 -3.77
N ALA A 185 -18.34 -11.64 -2.47
CA ALA A 185 -19.22 -11.05 -1.45
C ALA A 185 -19.05 -9.53 -1.31
N LEU A 186 -17.92 -8.98 -1.75
CA LEU A 186 -17.61 -7.54 -1.76
C LEU A 186 -17.78 -6.90 -3.14
N ALA A 187 -18.36 -7.62 -4.11
CA ALA A 187 -18.57 -7.09 -5.46
C ALA A 187 -19.41 -5.80 -5.42
N GLY A 188 -18.98 -4.80 -6.19
CA GLY A 188 -19.61 -3.47 -6.24
C GLY A 188 -19.20 -2.51 -5.11
N VAL A 189 -18.38 -2.94 -4.15
CA VAL A 189 -17.84 -2.06 -3.12
C VAL A 189 -16.60 -1.36 -3.65
N GLU A 190 -16.59 -0.03 -3.70
CA GLU A 190 -15.39 0.73 -4.08
C GLU A 190 -14.25 0.57 -3.06
N MET A 191 -13.01 0.50 -3.55
CA MET A 191 -11.80 0.30 -2.74
C MET A 191 -11.66 1.30 -1.58
N THR A 192 -11.98 2.59 -1.81
CA THR A 192 -11.91 3.62 -0.77
C THR A 192 -12.92 3.36 0.34
N SER A 193 -14.17 3.08 -0.03
CA SER A 193 -15.25 2.74 0.91
C SER A 193 -14.92 1.45 1.67
N PHE A 194 -14.42 0.44 0.95
CA PHE A 194 -13.98 -0.81 1.57
C PHE A 194 -12.90 -0.58 2.64
N THR A 195 -11.84 0.16 2.31
CA THR A 195 -10.73 0.43 3.25
C THR A 195 -11.21 1.18 4.50
N GLN A 196 -12.09 2.17 4.34
CA GLN A 196 -12.68 2.90 5.47
C GLN A 196 -13.50 2.00 6.38
N ARG A 197 -14.36 1.16 5.81
CA ARG A 197 -15.21 0.21 6.56
C ARG A 197 -14.36 -0.86 7.25
N LEU A 198 -13.34 -1.40 6.56
CA LEU A 198 -12.38 -2.35 7.12
C LEU A 198 -11.65 -1.74 8.33
N ASN A 199 -11.11 -0.52 8.20
CA ASN A 199 -10.42 0.15 9.31
C ASN A 199 -11.36 0.44 10.49
N LYS A 200 -12.61 0.83 10.23
CA LYS A 200 -13.62 1.02 11.27
C LYS A 200 -13.92 -0.29 12.01
N MET A 201 -14.02 -1.39 11.28
CA MET A 201 -14.23 -2.72 11.85
C MET A 201 -13.02 -3.16 12.68
N LEU A 202 -11.78 -3.02 12.17
CA LEU A 202 -10.56 -3.37 12.90
C LEU A 202 -10.45 -2.60 14.22
N LYS A 203 -10.73 -1.29 14.21
CA LYS A 203 -10.71 -0.45 15.41
C LYS A 203 -11.71 -0.89 16.47
N ARG A 204 -12.89 -1.33 16.04
CA ARG A 204 -13.94 -1.80 16.95
C ARG A 204 -13.70 -3.20 17.48
N GLU A 205 -13.28 -4.10 16.59
CA GLU A 205 -13.25 -5.54 16.88
C GLU A 205 -11.87 -6.02 17.37
N LEU A 206 -10.80 -5.39 16.92
CA LEU A 206 -9.43 -5.80 17.24
C LEU A 206 -8.80 -4.82 18.25
N ARG A 207 -8.43 -3.62 17.78
CA ARG A 207 -7.85 -2.55 18.62
C ARG A 207 -7.99 -1.19 17.93
N THR A 208 -8.12 -0.13 18.73
CA THR A 208 -8.33 1.23 18.24
C THR A 208 -7.16 1.82 17.48
N ASP A 209 -5.95 1.31 17.71
CA ASP A 209 -4.70 1.75 17.07
C ASP A 209 -4.24 0.90 15.87
N ILE A 210 -5.01 -0.15 15.51
CA ILE A 210 -4.71 -1.03 14.37
C ILE A 210 -5.56 -0.65 13.15
N SER A 211 -4.89 -0.56 12.01
CA SER A 211 -5.49 -0.34 10.69
C SER A 211 -5.17 -1.50 9.74
N SER A 212 -5.81 -1.52 8.57
CA SER A 212 -5.52 -2.50 7.53
C SER A 212 -4.07 -2.49 7.05
N HIS A 213 -3.39 -1.33 7.11
CA HIS A 213 -1.96 -1.27 6.77
C HIS A 213 -1.10 -1.99 7.81
N ASP A 214 -1.51 -1.94 9.07
CA ASP A 214 -0.77 -2.51 10.19
C ASP A 214 -0.83 -4.05 10.21
N LEU A 215 -1.88 -4.66 9.63
CA LEU A 215 -1.97 -6.13 9.47
C LEU A 215 -0.78 -6.70 8.68
N ARG A 216 -0.24 -5.94 7.71
CA ARG A 216 0.96 -6.33 6.98
C ARG A 216 2.21 -6.28 7.86
N SER A 217 2.30 -5.29 8.76
CA SER A 217 3.39 -5.18 9.73
C SER A 217 3.31 -6.31 10.77
N MET A 218 2.11 -6.59 11.25
CA MET A 218 1.85 -7.70 12.17
C MET A 218 2.24 -9.05 11.56
N TYR A 219 1.89 -9.30 10.29
CA TYR A 219 2.35 -10.50 9.56
C TYR A 219 3.88 -10.62 9.57
N GLY A 220 4.58 -9.55 9.21
CA GLY A 220 6.05 -9.57 9.13
C GLY A 220 6.70 -9.85 10.49
N VAL A 221 6.23 -9.18 11.54
CA VAL A 221 6.74 -9.35 12.90
C VAL A 221 6.35 -10.72 13.48
N TYR A 222 5.14 -11.20 13.23
CA TYR A 222 4.71 -12.53 13.65
C TYR A 222 5.59 -13.61 13.03
N ARG A 223 5.80 -13.59 11.73
CA ARG A 223 6.65 -14.55 11.03
C ARG A 223 8.11 -14.46 11.48
N PHE A 224 8.62 -13.25 11.70
CA PHE A 224 9.97 -13.07 12.22
C PHE A 224 10.17 -13.81 13.55
N ASN A 225 9.21 -13.68 14.46
CA ASN A 225 9.31 -14.31 15.79
C ASN A 225 9.10 -15.83 15.76
N LYS A 226 8.32 -16.35 14.80
CA LYS A 226 7.96 -17.77 14.72
C LYS A 226 8.80 -18.56 13.71
N GLU A 227 9.21 -17.93 12.61
CA GLU A 227 9.66 -18.66 11.43
C GLU A 227 10.98 -18.11 10.84
N ASN A 228 11.80 -17.35 11.62
CA ASN A 228 13.08 -16.81 11.12
C ASN A 228 14.23 -17.86 11.25
N PRO A 229 14.33 -18.82 10.30
CA PRO A 229 15.29 -19.91 10.39
C PRO A 229 16.74 -19.44 10.24
N ASP A 230 16.98 -18.38 9.44
CA ASP A 230 18.30 -17.86 9.10
C ASP A 230 18.80 -16.82 10.12
N LYS A 231 18.08 -16.59 11.21
CA LYS A 231 18.39 -15.60 12.25
C LYS A 231 18.72 -14.22 11.70
N GLN A 232 18.02 -13.83 10.63
CA GLN A 232 18.14 -12.50 10.03
C GLN A 232 17.69 -11.43 11.03
N ASN A 233 18.19 -10.20 10.87
CA ASN A 233 17.61 -9.07 11.61
C ASN A 233 16.19 -8.76 11.11
N LEU A 234 15.38 -8.16 11.97
CA LEU A 234 13.96 -7.88 11.69
C LEU A 234 13.75 -7.14 10.36
N THR A 235 14.54 -6.11 10.10
CA THR A 235 14.40 -5.28 8.89
C THR A 235 14.69 -6.06 7.62
N GLY A 236 15.77 -6.81 7.60
CA GLY A 236 16.18 -7.65 6.47
C GLY A 236 15.17 -8.78 6.21
N TYR A 237 14.76 -9.48 7.27
CA TYR A 237 13.76 -10.53 7.18
C TYR A 237 12.43 -10.02 6.57
N ILE A 238 11.92 -8.92 7.13
CA ILE A 238 10.66 -8.33 6.64
C ILE A 238 10.80 -7.81 5.20
N ALA A 239 11.94 -7.21 4.84
CA ALA A 239 12.17 -6.78 3.46
C ALA A 239 12.08 -7.97 2.49
N ASN A 240 12.66 -9.10 2.84
CA ASN A 240 12.61 -10.33 2.06
C ASN A 240 11.18 -10.85 1.88
N ILE A 241 10.50 -11.16 2.97
CA ILE A 241 9.17 -11.80 2.91
C ILE A 241 8.08 -10.90 2.31
N LEU A 242 8.24 -9.59 2.41
CA LEU A 242 7.31 -8.62 1.82
C LEU A 242 7.71 -8.18 0.41
N ASN A 243 8.83 -8.70 -0.11
CA ASN A 243 9.37 -8.34 -1.43
C ASN A 243 9.58 -6.82 -1.59
N HIS A 244 10.21 -6.21 -0.58
CA HIS A 244 10.73 -4.85 -0.65
C HIS A 244 12.11 -4.87 -1.30
N GLY A 245 12.40 -3.86 -2.15
CA GLY A 245 13.76 -3.71 -2.68
C GLY A 245 14.76 -3.43 -1.55
N GLU A 246 16.00 -3.90 -1.70
CA GLU A 246 17.09 -3.78 -0.70
C GLU A 246 17.36 -2.33 -0.25
N THR A 247 17.09 -1.35 -1.11
CA THR A 247 17.30 0.09 -0.86
C THR A 247 16.10 0.81 -0.25
N SER A 248 15.05 0.08 0.13
CA SER A 248 13.78 0.71 0.56
C SER A 248 13.79 0.97 2.06
N ASP A 249 13.64 2.26 2.46
CA ASP A 249 13.36 2.70 3.85
C ASP A 249 12.09 2.07 4.46
N SER A 250 11.38 1.25 3.69
CA SER A 250 10.14 0.64 4.13
C SER A 250 10.34 -0.38 5.26
N GLY A 251 11.52 -0.98 5.40
CA GLY A 251 11.87 -1.85 6.52
C GLY A 251 11.79 -1.16 7.88
N VAL A 252 12.17 0.11 7.94
CA VAL A 252 12.14 0.92 9.17
C VAL A 252 10.70 1.12 9.70
N ALA A 253 9.70 1.12 8.83
CA ALA A 253 8.30 1.28 9.25
C ALA A 253 7.80 0.09 10.10
N TYR A 254 8.42 -1.07 10.01
CA TYR A 254 8.06 -2.29 10.74
C TYR A 254 8.71 -2.38 12.11
N SER A 255 9.80 -1.63 12.36
CA SER A 255 10.46 -1.58 13.69
C SER A 255 9.57 -0.98 14.78
N ASN A 256 8.45 -0.35 14.41
CA ASN A 256 7.44 0.16 15.33
C ASN A 256 6.44 -0.91 15.80
N PHE A 257 6.65 -2.17 15.46
CA PHE A 257 5.79 -3.29 15.88
C PHE A 257 6.59 -4.31 16.66
N SER A 258 6.00 -4.84 17.73
CA SER A 258 6.55 -5.97 18.47
C SER A 258 5.44 -6.96 18.85
N LEU A 259 5.79 -8.25 18.85
CA LEU A 259 4.95 -9.32 19.35
C LEU A 259 5.27 -9.52 20.85
N LYS A 260 4.24 -9.46 21.69
CA LYS A 260 4.33 -9.86 23.11
C LYS A 260 4.12 -11.37 23.20
N GLU A 261 4.95 -12.00 23.97
CA GLU A 261 4.79 -13.40 24.39
C GLU A 261 3.55 -13.62 25.28
#